data_966c3a3ba2f8787c38dcfc43e5d3a916
#
_entry.id   966c3a3ba2f8787c38dcfc43e5d3a916
#
_cell.length_a   1.000
_cell.length_b   1.000
_cell.length_c   1.000
_cell.angle_alpha   90.00
_cell.angle_beta   90.00
_cell.angle_gamma   90.00
#
_symmetry.space_group_name_H-M   'P 1'
#
loop_
_entity.id
_entity.type
_entity.pdbx_description
1 polymer ?
#
loop_
_entity_poly.entity_id
_entity_poly.type
_entity_poly.pdbx_seq_one_letter_code
_entity_poly.pdbx_strand_id
1 'polypeptide(L)'
;MKRKVLSVMLCAAMVVSMTACGGSDAKENTASANASVSETEQGEATEQDAQEEEPITCTLTVWSPSEDQDPEYGQWLNTMCDQFNELHPNWDITFNYGVCTESDAKKLVPQDIDAAADVFIYSSTGLENLCQANSLTEFGGKYLDTIRENYSSVLADSLTYDDGVYGVPMTTNTYFMYYDKSVFSEDDIKSLDTMLEKGKVAIPLNNGFYLASFYLGAGATFFGEEGNEREAGIVLDNDETLAMTNALIDMVQNENLVVSSPEDAISMMRERNVNAYFCGTWQAAQTEEILGDNFGVAPLPSMTVDGEEVQLKPFTSSKAIGVKSTTAYPQVAIELAMYLGGYDSQKLHYETRGYVPCYKGLVNDTEIQKDAVVAVDSWTVENIAVPRANYTEMSYFWTAAESFGNELRDGIMTHENAAEKLKTLEESSNTSGVN
;
A
#
# COMPACT_ATOMS: atom_id res chain seq x y z
N MET A 1 9.22 -7.04 -28.08
CA MET A 1 10.41 -7.86 -28.40
C MET A 1 10.51 -9.01 -27.41
N LYS A 2 10.69 -10.23 -27.86
CA LYS A 2 10.61 -11.44 -27.04
C LYS A 2 11.75 -11.50 -26.05
N ARG A 3 11.48 -11.43 -24.75
CA ARG A 3 12.46 -11.72 -23.67
C ARG A 3 12.70 -13.23 -23.64
N LYS A 4 13.94 -13.64 -23.81
CA LYS A 4 14.37 -15.04 -23.69
C LYS A 4 14.58 -15.36 -22.21
N VAL A 5 13.82 -16.32 -21.73
CA VAL A 5 14.00 -16.94 -20.42
C VAL A 5 15.25 -17.82 -20.49
N LEU A 6 16.22 -17.57 -19.66
CA LEU A 6 17.42 -18.39 -19.49
C LEU A 6 17.26 -19.21 -18.21
N SER A 7 16.90 -20.49 -18.36
CA SER A 7 16.86 -21.46 -17.26
C SER A 7 18.30 -21.84 -16.88
N VAL A 8 18.70 -21.59 -15.64
CA VAL A 8 19.92 -22.13 -15.07
C VAL A 8 19.57 -23.25 -14.09
N MET A 9 19.87 -24.49 -14.51
CA MET A 9 19.82 -25.68 -13.67
C MET A 9 21.01 -25.65 -12.70
N LEU A 10 20.75 -25.68 -11.42
CA LEU A 10 21.79 -25.86 -10.40
C LEU A 10 21.71 -27.28 -9.85
N CYS A 11 22.70 -28.11 -10.19
CA CYS A 11 22.87 -29.48 -9.65
C CYS A 11 23.46 -29.41 -8.24
N ALA A 12 22.76 -29.97 -7.28
CA ALA A 12 23.30 -30.24 -5.94
C ALA A 12 24.16 -31.51 -5.96
N ALA A 13 25.41 -31.40 -5.51
CA ALA A 13 26.28 -32.51 -5.28
C ALA A 13 26.35 -32.82 -3.76
N MET A 14 25.78 -33.95 -3.38
CA MET A 14 25.99 -34.55 -2.03
C MET A 14 27.37 -35.15 -1.95
N VAL A 15 28.10 -34.81 -0.90
CA VAL A 15 29.27 -35.57 -0.47
C VAL A 15 29.01 -36.17 0.92
N VAL A 16 28.84 -37.46 0.92
CA VAL A 16 28.83 -38.32 2.15
C VAL A 16 30.26 -38.65 2.50
N SER A 17 30.68 -38.42 3.73
CA SER A 17 31.85 -39.08 4.30
C SER A 17 31.57 -39.56 5.72
N MET A 18 31.41 -40.88 5.82
CA MET A 18 31.52 -41.62 7.05
C MET A 18 33.01 -41.80 7.39
N THR A 19 33.37 -41.71 8.67
CA THR A 19 34.34 -42.64 9.28
C THR A 19 34.26 -42.64 10.79
N ALA A 20 34.46 -43.74 11.29
CA ALA A 20 34.15 -44.45 12.48
C ALA A 20 35.26 -44.46 13.54
N CYS A 21 34.83 -44.73 14.76
CA CYS A 21 35.36 -45.55 15.83
C CYS A 21 36.72 -45.29 16.51
N GLY A 22 36.61 -45.34 17.83
CA GLY A 22 37.57 -45.98 18.76
C GLY A 22 38.21 -45.01 19.74
N GLY A 23 38.03 -45.02 21.03
CA GLY A 23 38.13 -46.00 22.04
C GLY A 23 38.97 -45.50 23.17
N SER A 24 38.46 -45.49 24.39
CA SER A 24 39.02 -45.77 25.73
C SER A 24 40.13 -44.94 26.40
N ASP A 25 39.74 -44.55 27.59
CA ASP A 25 40.44 -44.67 28.91
C ASP A 25 41.33 -43.54 29.46
N ALA A 26 40.76 -43.00 30.54
CA ALA A 26 41.34 -42.91 31.92
C ALA A 26 42.29 -41.79 32.34
N LYS A 27 41.75 -41.06 33.33
CA LYS A 27 42.39 -40.63 34.60
C LYS A 27 43.28 -39.39 34.69
N GLU A 28 42.79 -38.58 35.55
CA GLU A 28 43.28 -37.91 36.78
C GLU A 28 44.17 -36.67 36.72
N ASN A 29 43.51 -35.64 37.25
CA ASN A 29 43.95 -34.79 38.39
C ASN A 29 44.94 -33.62 38.20
N THR A 30 44.41 -32.52 38.73
CA THR A 30 45.01 -31.46 39.56
C THR A 30 45.37 -30.12 38.90
N ALA A 31 44.53 -29.19 39.32
CA ALA A 31 44.85 -27.88 39.92
C ALA A 31 45.60 -26.77 39.17
N SER A 32 44.82 -25.69 39.07
CA SER A 32 45.19 -24.31 39.45
C SER A 32 45.71 -23.31 38.43
N ALA A 33 44.98 -22.21 38.44
CA ALA A 33 45.34 -20.80 38.26
C ALA A 33 45.25 -20.14 36.89
N ASN A 34 44.20 -19.27 36.86
CA ASN A 34 44.10 -17.92 36.25
C ASN A 34 44.80 -17.58 34.94
N ALA A 35 44.00 -17.31 33.94
CA ALA A 35 44.03 -16.01 33.20
C ALA A 35 42.86 -15.90 32.25
N SER A 36 42.21 -14.76 32.31
CA SER A 36 41.09 -14.30 31.50
C SER A 36 41.39 -14.25 29.99
N VAL A 37 40.56 -14.89 29.17
CA VAL A 37 40.35 -14.51 27.77
C VAL A 37 38.88 -14.79 27.42
N SER A 38 38.23 -13.81 26.84
CA SER A 38 36.86 -13.80 26.39
C SER A 38 36.56 -14.93 25.41
N GLU A 39 35.65 -15.81 25.76
CA GLU A 39 35.04 -16.76 24.84
C GLU A 39 33.73 -16.17 24.29
N THR A 40 33.66 -16.17 22.99
CA THR A 40 32.48 -15.93 22.19
C THR A 40 31.52 -17.09 22.42
N GLU A 41 30.39 -16.83 23.06
CA GLU A 41 29.30 -17.79 23.16
C GLU A 41 28.71 -18.04 21.77
N GLN A 42 28.97 -19.20 21.20
CA GLN A 42 28.14 -19.81 20.19
C GLN A 42 26.83 -20.23 20.88
N GLY A 43 25.77 -19.50 20.60
CA GLY A 43 24.42 -19.90 21.00
C GLY A 43 24.10 -21.26 20.37
N GLU A 44 23.83 -22.25 21.18
CA GLU A 44 23.13 -23.46 20.80
C GLU A 44 21.77 -23.05 20.25
N ALA A 45 21.52 -23.38 18.98
CA ALA A 45 20.18 -23.34 18.43
C ALA A 45 19.34 -24.34 19.26
N THR A 46 18.46 -23.80 20.07
CA THR A 46 17.39 -24.60 20.68
C THR A 46 16.53 -25.11 19.52
N GLU A 47 16.50 -26.43 19.36
CA GLU A 47 15.45 -27.12 18.61
C GLU A 47 14.13 -26.64 19.21
N GLN A 48 13.44 -25.75 18.51
CA GLN A 48 12.03 -25.50 18.75
C GLN A 48 11.32 -26.83 18.52
N ASP A 49 10.67 -27.35 19.56
CA ASP A 49 9.71 -28.43 19.45
C ASP A 49 8.75 -28.06 18.30
N ALA A 50 8.91 -28.71 17.17
CA ALA A 50 7.91 -28.72 16.13
C ALA A 50 6.70 -29.46 16.73
N GLN A 51 5.72 -28.71 17.23
CA GLN A 51 4.43 -29.29 17.56
C GLN A 51 3.92 -29.90 16.26
N GLU A 52 3.76 -31.21 16.22
CA GLU A 52 3.10 -31.88 15.09
C GLU A 52 1.72 -31.25 14.93
N GLU A 53 1.51 -30.58 13.78
CA GLU A 53 0.19 -30.02 13.44
C GLU A 53 -0.84 -31.14 13.42
N GLU A 54 -1.98 -30.90 14.08
CA GLU A 54 -3.11 -31.84 14.04
C GLU A 54 -3.61 -31.96 12.58
N PRO A 55 -3.91 -33.19 12.12
CA PRO A 55 -4.42 -33.40 10.76
C PRO A 55 -5.73 -32.66 10.53
N ILE A 56 -5.79 -31.86 9.48
CA ILE A 56 -7.01 -31.12 9.08
C ILE A 56 -7.35 -31.49 7.64
N THR A 57 -8.61 -31.85 7.39
CA THR A 57 -9.15 -31.97 6.02
C THR A 57 -10.25 -30.94 5.89
N CYS A 58 -10.09 -30.02 4.93
CA CYS A 58 -11.05 -28.94 4.75
C CYS A 58 -11.16 -28.46 3.29
N THR A 59 -12.21 -27.69 3.04
CA THR A 59 -12.35 -26.93 1.80
C THR A 59 -12.44 -25.44 2.15
N LEU A 60 -11.56 -24.63 1.58
CA LEU A 60 -11.59 -23.18 1.70
C LEU A 60 -11.97 -22.54 0.36
N THR A 61 -12.84 -21.55 0.41
CA THR A 61 -13.11 -20.67 -0.73
C THR A 61 -12.26 -19.41 -0.61
N VAL A 62 -11.56 -19.04 -1.69
CA VAL A 62 -10.69 -17.88 -1.75
C VAL A 62 -11.11 -16.98 -2.90
N TRP A 63 -11.29 -15.67 -2.64
CA TRP A 63 -11.64 -14.68 -3.66
C TRP A 63 -10.51 -13.68 -3.89
N SER A 64 -10.21 -13.44 -5.18
CA SER A 64 -9.31 -12.40 -5.65
C SER A 64 -9.81 -11.80 -6.97
N PRO A 65 -9.21 -10.72 -7.47
CA PRO A 65 -9.38 -10.31 -8.87
C PRO A 65 -9.12 -11.45 -9.84
N SER A 66 -9.77 -11.41 -11.02
CA SER A 66 -9.61 -12.43 -12.06
C SER A 66 -8.18 -12.59 -12.53
N GLU A 67 -7.45 -11.47 -12.60
CA GLU A 67 -6.07 -11.41 -13.08
C GLU A 67 -5.09 -12.16 -12.17
N ASP A 68 -5.38 -12.25 -10.88
CA ASP A 68 -4.55 -13.00 -9.92
C ASP A 68 -4.67 -14.53 -10.09
N GLN A 69 -5.68 -14.97 -10.85
CA GLN A 69 -5.98 -16.35 -11.15
C GLN A 69 -5.68 -16.72 -12.62
N ASP A 70 -5.40 -15.72 -13.46
CA ASP A 70 -5.22 -15.91 -14.91
C ASP A 70 -3.80 -16.43 -15.23
N PRO A 71 -3.67 -17.51 -16.03
CA PRO A 71 -2.39 -18.03 -16.50
C PRO A 71 -1.53 -17.01 -17.27
N GLU A 72 -2.16 -16.05 -17.97
CA GLU A 72 -1.43 -15.00 -18.68
C GLU A 72 -0.69 -14.06 -17.75
N TYR A 73 -1.17 -13.94 -16.50
CA TYR A 73 -0.58 -13.09 -15.44
C TYR A 73 0.09 -13.90 -14.33
N GLY A 74 0.43 -15.18 -14.56
CA GLY A 74 1.23 -16.01 -13.68
C GLY A 74 0.46 -16.76 -12.59
N GLN A 75 -0.88 -16.70 -12.56
CA GLN A 75 -1.74 -17.46 -11.60
C GLN A 75 -1.28 -17.35 -10.16
N TRP A 76 -0.99 -16.11 -9.70
CA TRP A 76 -0.44 -15.89 -8.37
C TRP A 76 -1.22 -16.60 -7.27
N LEU A 77 -2.55 -16.43 -7.21
CA LEU A 77 -3.38 -17.01 -6.14
C LEU A 77 -3.30 -18.53 -6.09
N ASN A 78 -3.47 -19.19 -7.26
CA ASN A 78 -3.44 -20.64 -7.34
C ASN A 78 -2.07 -21.19 -6.92
N THR A 79 -0.99 -20.56 -7.42
CA THR A 79 0.38 -20.94 -7.10
C THR A 79 0.66 -20.84 -5.59
N MET A 80 0.23 -19.74 -4.96
CA MET A 80 0.44 -19.55 -3.52
C MET A 80 -0.40 -20.51 -2.67
N CYS A 81 -1.64 -20.78 -3.06
CA CYS A 81 -2.48 -21.77 -2.38
C CYS A 81 -1.90 -23.19 -2.48
N ASP A 82 -1.37 -23.57 -3.65
CA ASP A 82 -0.71 -24.87 -3.84
C ASP A 82 0.54 -24.98 -2.96
N GLN A 83 1.39 -23.95 -2.92
CA GLN A 83 2.57 -23.91 -2.07
C GLN A 83 2.21 -23.92 -0.58
N PHE A 84 1.15 -23.23 -0.18
CA PHE A 84 0.65 -23.28 1.19
C PHE A 84 0.29 -24.70 1.61
N ASN A 85 -0.37 -25.44 0.75
CA ASN A 85 -0.72 -26.86 1.00
C ASN A 85 0.54 -27.73 1.14
N GLU A 86 1.60 -27.46 0.34
CA GLU A 86 2.88 -28.17 0.45
C GLU A 86 3.63 -27.88 1.77
N LEU A 87 3.47 -26.67 2.32
CA LEU A 87 4.07 -26.28 3.60
C LEU A 87 3.40 -26.93 4.81
N HIS A 88 2.15 -27.39 4.66
CA HIS A 88 1.36 -28.04 5.71
C HIS A 88 1.06 -29.50 5.37
N PRO A 89 2.02 -30.42 5.41
CA PRO A 89 1.86 -31.80 4.93
C PRO A 89 0.81 -32.61 5.72
N ASN A 90 0.41 -32.16 6.90
CA ASN A 90 -0.66 -32.76 7.71
C ASN A 90 -2.05 -32.17 7.40
N TRP A 91 -2.13 -31.17 6.55
CA TRP A 91 -3.39 -30.55 6.13
C TRP A 91 -3.72 -30.97 4.70
N ASP A 92 -4.94 -31.44 4.48
CA ASP A 92 -5.51 -31.78 3.18
C ASP A 92 -6.56 -30.73 2.82
N ILE A 93 -6.10 -29.65 2.16
CA ILE A 93 -6.91 -28.48 1.85
C ILE A 93 -7.31 -28.51 0.37
N THR A 94 -8.61 -28.51 0.12
CA THR A 94 -9.16 -28.25 -1.22
C THR A 94 -9.50 -26.78 -1.35
N PHE A 95 -8.99 -26.10 -2.38
CA PHE A 95 -9.29 -24.70 -2.65
C PHE A 95 -10.37 -24.55 -3.72
N ASN A 96 -11.39 -23.74 -3.43
CA ASN A 96 -12.35 -23.21 -4.40
C ASN A 96 -12.02 -21.75 -4.67
N TYR A 97 -11.92 -21.38 -5.94
CA TYR A 97 -11.59 -20.01 -6.32
C TYR A 97 -12.81 -19.27 -6.85
N GLY A 98 -12.96 -18.01 -6.44
CA GLY A 98 -13.98 -17.12 -6.94
C GLY A 98 -13.38 -15.75 -7.31
N VAL A 99 -14.10 -15.00 -8.14
CA VAL A 99 -13.65 -13.68 -8.60
C VAL A 99 -14.39 -12.60 -7.84
N CYS A 100 -13.61 -11.72 -7.22
CA CYS A 100 -14.10 -10.51 -6.56
C CYS A 100 -13.00 -9.44 -6.62
N THR A 101 -13.34 -8.23 -7.09
CA THR A 101 -12.38 -7.12 -7.02
C THR A 101 -12.25 -6.62 -5.59
N GLU A 102 -11.12 -6.03 -5.23
CA GLU A 102 -10.86 -5.52 -3.88
C GLU A 102 -11.89 -4.45 -3.47
N SER A 103 -12.34 -3.65 -4.44
CA SER A 103 -13.33 -2.59 -4.21
C SER A 103 -14.76 -3.12 -4.04
N ASP A 104 -15.07 -4.28 -4.63
CA ASP A 104 -16.41 -4.88 -4.55
C ASP A 104 -16.63 -5.72 -3.30
N ALA A 105 -15.56 -6.19 -2.65
CA ALA A 105 -15.62 -7.03 -1.45
C ALA A 105 -16.50 -6.40 -0.37
N LYS A 106 -16.39 -5.09 -0.14
CA LYS A 106 -17.22 -4.36 0.84
C LYS A 106 -18.73 -4.42 0.60
N LYS A 107 -19.15 -4.77 -0.62
CA LYS A 107 -20.56 -4.93 -0.98
C LYS A 107 -20.94 -6.39 -1.05
N LEU A 108 -20.12 -7.22 -1.70
CA LEU A 108 -20.46 -8.62 -1.98
C LEU A 108 -20.39 -9.49 -0.73
N VAL A 109 -19.40 -9.31 0.14
CA VAL A 109 -19.24 -10.11 1.36
C VAL A 109 -20.40 -9.90 2.33
N PRO A 110 -20.82 -8.64 2.65
CA PRO A 110 -21.95 -8.44 3.56
C PRO A 110 -23.33 -8.84 3.01
N GLN A 111 -23.49 -8.98 1.68
CA GLN A 111 -24.78 -9.39 1.11
C GLN A 111 -25.17 -10.81 1.51
N ASP A 112 -24.23 -11.73 1.56
CA ASP A 112 -24.42 -13.11 1.99
C ASP A 112 -23.10 -13.65 2.54
N ILE A 113 -22.87 -13.45 3.83
CA ILE A 113 -21.63 -13.84 4.48
C ILE A 113 -21.42 -15.37 4.45
N ASP A 114 -22.47 -16.15 4.46
CA ASP A 114 -22.36 -17.62 4.44
C ASP A 114 -21.89 -18.12 3.07
N ALA A 115 -22.30 -17.45 2.00
CA ALA A 115 -21.86 -17.74 0.63
C ALA A 115 -20.53 -17.07 0.27
N ALA A 116 -20.06 -16.10 1.07
CA ALA A 116 -18.79 -15.41 0.82
C ALA A 116 -17.59 -16.34 1.05
N ALA A 117 -16.45 -15.97 0.41
CA ALA A 117 -15.19 -16.70 0.57
C ALA A 117 -14.69 -16.68 2.02
N ASP A 118 -13.97 -17.75 2.41
CA ASP A 118 -13.32 -17.86 3.71
C ASP A 118 -12.14 -16.88 3.83
N VAL A 119 -11.42 -16.68 2.72
CA VAL A 119 -10.33 -15.71 2.60
C VAL A 119 -10.57 -14.88 1.35
N PHE A 120 -10.42 -13.56 1.44
CA PHE A 120 -10.67 -12.67 0.32
C PHE A 120 -9.78 -11.41 0.37
N ILE A 121 -9.52 -10.85 -0.80
CA ILE A 121 -8.81 -9.57 -0.92
C ILE A 121 -9.83 -8.43 -0.89
N TYR A 122 -9.49 -7.38 -0.13
CA TYR A 122 -10.32 -6.17 -0.05
C TYR A 122 -9.48 -4.90 0.04
N SER A 123 -10.05 -3.76 -0.36
CA SER A 123 -9.46 -2.45 -0.12
C SER A 123 -9.76 -2.00 1.31
N SER A 124 -8.75 -1.50 2.03
CA SER A 124 -8.95 -0.96 3.39
C SER A 124 -10.03 0.13 3.46
N THR A 125 -10.30 0.79 2.33
CA THR A 125 -11.38 1.78 2.19
C THR A 125 -12.80 1.19 2.34
N GLY A 126 -12.91 -0.11 2.40
CA GLY A 126 -14.13 -0.85 2.69
C GLY A 126 -14.18 -1.47 4.09
N LEU A 127 -13.15 -1.25 4.89
CA LEU A 127 -12.98 -1.89 6.19
C LEU A 127 -14.18 -1.66 7.12
N GLU A 128 -14.60 -0.41 7.28
CA GLU A 128 -15.75 -0.09 8.13
C GLU A 128 -17.02 -0.84 7.71
N ASN A 129 -17.33 -0.88 6.41
CA ASN A 129 -18.51 -1.60 5.92
C ASN A 129 -18.46 -3.09 6.26
N LEU A 130 -17.27 -3.70 6.13
CA LEU A 130 -17.06 -5.12 6.44
C LEU A 130 -17.13 -5.38 7.95
N CYS A 131 -16.56 -4.52 8.79
CA CYS A 131 -16.60 -4.63 10.23
C CYS A 131 -18.00 -4.39 10.81
N GLN A 132 -18.72 -3.36 10.36
CA GLN A 132 -20.10 -3.10 10.78
C GLN A 132 -21.05 -4.25 10.43
N ALA A 133 -20.78 -4.96 9.33
CA ALA A 133 -21.51 -6.16 8.94
C ALA A 133 -21.02 -7.43 9.67
N ASN A 134 -20.06 -7.32 10.59
CA ASN A 134 -19.39 -8.44 11.25
C ASN A 134 -18.83 -9.47 10.24
N SER A 135 -18.29 -9.02 9.13
CA SER A 135 -17.85 -9.89 8.04
C SER A 135 -16.40 -10.36 8.16
N LEU A 136 -15.60 -9.71 9.00
CA LEU A 136 -14.16 -9.97 9.15
C LEU A 136 -13.82 -10.58 10.51
N THR A 137 -12.80 -11.44 10.51
CA THR A 137 -12.13 -11.94 11.71
C THR A 137 -11.06 -10.98 12.14
N GLU A 138 -10.97 -10.67 13.43
CA GLU A 138 -9.89 -9.90 14.03
C GLU A 138 -8.62 -10.73 14.13
N PHE A 139 -7.47 -10.13 13.78
CA PHE A 139 -6.14 -10.74 13.94
C PHE A 139 -5.56 -10.36 15.30
N GLY A 140 -5.36 -11.35 16.18
CA GLY A 140 -4.84 -11.17 17.53
C GLY A 140 -3.59 -12.00 17.82
N GLY A 141 -2.99 -11.78 19.01
CA GLY A 141 -1.83 -12.54 19.50
C GLY A 141 -0.66 -12.54 18.54
N LYS A 142 -0.06 -13.71 18.29
CA LYS A 142 1.11 -13.85 17.41
C LYS A 142 0.92 -13.27 16.00
N TYR A 143 -0.30 -13.31 15.46
CA TYR A 143 -0.57 -12.81 14.11
C TYR A 143 -0.52 -11.28 14.07
N LEU A 144 -1.11 -10.61 15.05
CA LEU A 144 -1.04 -9.17 15.20
C LEU A 144 0.42 -8.71 15.40
N ASP A 145 1.19 -9.42 16.23
CA ASP A 145 2.60 -9.13 16.46
C ASP A 145 3.39 -9.24 15.14
N THR A 146 3.16 -10.30 14.36
CA THR A 146 3.78 -10.50 13.04
C THR A 146 3.40 -9.38 12.05
N ILE A 147 2.13 -8.95 12.03
CA ILE A 147 1.68 -7.84 11.17
C ILE A 147 2.43 -6.55 11.56
N ARG A 148 2.48 -6.18 12.83
CA ARG A 148 3.16 -4.97 13.32
C ARG A 148 4.67 -4.98 13.08
N GLU A 149 5.29 -6.15 13.15
CA GLU A 149 6.72 -6.32 12.88
C GLU A 149 7.05 -6.13 11.41
N ASN A 150 6.27 -6.74 10.52
CA ASN A 150 6.62 -6.87 9.11
C ASN A 150 6.03 -5.81 8.18
N TYR A 151 5.17 -4.94 8.67
CA TYR A 151 4.59 -3.84 7.88
C TYR A 151 4.81 -2.49 8.56
N SER A 152 4.73 -1.39 7.79
CA SER A 152 4.76 -0.05 8.38
C SER A 152 3.51 0.18 9.24
N SER A 153 3.62 1.04 10.26
CA SER A 153 2.48 1.39 11.12
C SER A 153 1.32 1.95 10.30
N VAL A 154 1.61 2.83 9.34
CA VAL A 154 0.59 3.43 8.46
C VAL A 154 -0.26 2.37 7.74
N LEU A 155 0.35 1.29 7.26
CA LEU A 155 -0.39 0.23 6.58
C LEU A 155 -1.15 -0.67 7.56
N ALA A 156 -0.55 -1.02 8.71
CA ALA A 156 -1.23 -1.79 9.74
C ALA A 156 -2.43 -0.99 10.32
N ASP A 157 -2.26 0.29 10.56
CA ASP A 157 -3.30 1.17 11.09
C ASP A 157 -4.42 1.41 10.06
N SER A 158 -4.11 1.38 8.75
CA SER A 158 -5.13 1.43 7.69
C SER A 158 -6.10 0.23 7.71
N LEU A 159 -5.78 -0.83 8.45
CA LEU A 159 -6.60 -2.04 8.64
C LEU A 159 -7.16 -2.16 10.06
N THR A 160 -7.08 -1.07 10.83
CA THR A 160 -7.62 -1.00 12.19
C THR A 160 -9.04 -0.42 12.15
N TYR A 161 -9.96 -1.08 12.85
CA TYR A 161 -11.32 -0.60 13.11
C TYR A 161 -11.63 -0.78 14.61
N ASP A 162 -12.06 0.29 15.26
CA ASP A 162 -12.04 0.40 16.71
C ASP A 162 -10.60 0.10 17.22
N ASP A 163 -10.39 -0.93 18.02
CA ASP A 163 -9.05 -1.30 18.52
C ASP A 163 -8.48 -2.57 17.84
N GLY A 164 -9.23 -3.19 16.92
CA GLY A 164 -8.88 -4.44 16.26
C GLY A 164 -8.26 -4.28 14.86
N VAL A 165 -7.36 -5.18 14.48
CA VAL A 165 -6.80 -5.29 13.13
C VAL A 165 -7.49 -6.41 12.37
N TYR A 166 -8.00 -6.14 11.16
CA TYR A 166 -8.90 -7.04 10.44
C TYR A 166 -8.36 -7.52 9.08
N GLY A 167 -7.05 -7.44 8.86
CA GLY A 167 -6.45 -7.94 7.62
C GLY A 167 -4.94 -7.92 7.65
N VAL A 168 -4.36 -8.61 6.67
CA VAL A 168 -2.92 -8.61 6.42
C VAL A 168 -2.64 -7.70 5.22
N PRO A 169 -1.79 -6.67 5.33
CA PRO A 169 -1.45 -5.81 4.21
C PRO A 169 -0.86 -6.61 3.04
N MET A 170 -1.25 -6.30 1.81
CA MET A 170 -0.76 -6.97 0.62
C MET A 170 -0.01 -6.04 -0.33
N THR A 171 -0.50 -4.82 -0.50
CA THR A 171 0.11 -3.77 -1.31
C THR A 171 -0.37 -2.40 -0.85
N THR A 172 0.39 -1.38 -1.20
CA THR A 172 0.06 0.02 -0.96
C THR A 172 -1.02 0.52 -1.92
N ASN A 173 -1.67 1.61 -1.56
CA ASN A 173 -2.56 2.36 -2.44
C ASN A 173 -2.37 3.85 -2.15
N THR A 174 -1.35 4.42 -2.80
CA THR A 174 -1.00 5.84 -2.76
C THR A 174 -0.69 6.36 -4.15
N TYR A 175 -0.28 7.61 -4.27
CA TYR A 175 0.14 8.20 -5.52
C TYR A 175 1.34 9.12 -5.32
N PHE A 176 2.00 9.40 -6.44
CA PHE A 176 3.20 10.19 -6.55
C PHE A 176 3.22 10.88 -7.93
N MET A 177 4.35 11.26 -8.46
CA MET A 177 4.44 12.00 -9.70
C MET A 177 5.27 11.25 -10.76
N TYR A 178 4.73 11.17 -11.98
CA TYR A 178 5.49 10.80 -13.18
C TYR A 178 5.93 12.05 -13.95
N TYR A 179 7.13 12.02 -14.51
CA TYR A 179 7.66 13.16 -15.25
C TYR A 179 8.62 12.76 -16.38
N ASP A 180 8.74 13.63 -17.38
CA ASP A 180 9.69 13.50 -18.50
C ASP A 180 11.06 14.09 -18.10
N LYS A 181 12.08 13.23 -17.93
CA LYS A 181 13.47 13.61 -17.61
C LYS A 181 14.12 14.50 -18.67
N SER A 182 13.58 14.54 -19.90
CA SER A 182 14.08 15.46 -20.93
C SER A 182 13.64 16.92 -20.69
N VAL A 183 12.62 17.14 -19.83
CA VAL A 183 12.06 18.45 -19.50
C VAL A 183 12.47 18.89 -18.10
N PHE A 184 12.42 17.99 -17.13
CA PHE A 184 12.68 18.30 -15.72
C PHE A 184 13.92 17.57 -15.22
N SER A 185 14.83 18.30 -14.57
CA SER A 185 15.94 17.71 -13.81
C SER A 185 15.49 17.22 -12.43
N GLU A 186 16.36 16.47 -11.74
CA GLU A 186 16.12 16.00 -10.36
C GLU A 186 15.95 17.14 -9.33
N ASP A 187 16.47 18.33 -9.62
CA ASP A 187 16.27 19.49 -8.77
C ASP A 187 14.95 20.19 -9.07
N ASP A 188 14.51 20.20 -10.31
CA ASP A 188 13.27 20.87 -10.72
C ASP A 188 12.04 20.20 -10.11
N ILE A 189 12.05 18.86 -10.05
CA ILE A 189 10.93 18.07 -9.56
C ILE A 189 10.67 18.18 -8.04
N LYS A 190 11.54 18.86 -7.31
CA LYS A 190 11.35 19.09 -5.86
C LYS A 190 10.36 20.20 -5.58
N SER A 191 10.15 21.13 -6.52
CA SER A 191 9.25 22.27 -6.37
C SER A 191 8.27 22.35 -7.53
N LEU A 192 6.98 22.34 -7.20
CA LEU A 192 5.91 22.51 -8.18
C LEU A 192 5.99 23.87 -8.88
N ASP A 193 6.37 24.94 -8.16
CA ASP A 193 6.55 26.26 -8.73
C ASP A 193 7.61 26.24 -9.84
N THR A 194 8.77 25.62 -9.56
CA THR A 194 9.86 25.46 -10.55
C THR A 194 9.43 24.63 -11.76
N MET A 195 8.65 23.58 -11.51
CA MET A 195 8.12 22.75 -12.61
C MET A 195 7.19 23.55 -13.52
N LEU A 196 6.28 24.34 -12.94
CA LEU A 196 5.34 25.19 -13.69
C LEU A 196 6.02 26.34 -14.43
N GLU A 197 7.25 26.69 -14.10
CA GLU A 197 8.06 27.63 -14.89
C GLU A 197 8.67 26.98 -16.15
N LYS A 198 8.86 25.64 -16.15
CA LYS A 198 9.63 24.91 -17.17
C LYS A 198 8.81 24.05 -18.10
N GLY A 199 7.68 23.54 -17.63
CA GLY A 199 6.89 22.60 -18.39
C GLY A 199 5.47 22.46 -17.85
N LYS A 200 4.65 21.69 -18.56
CA LYS A 200 3.26 21.50 -18.19
C LYS A 200 3.08 20.33 -17.23
N VAL A 201 2.36 20.60 -16.14
CA VAL A 201 2.05 19.63 -15.10
C VAL A 201 0.53 19.43 -15.05
N ALA A 202 0.08 18.18 -15.15
CA ALA A 202 -1.31 17.82 -15.00
C ALA A 202 -1.62 17.34 -13.57
N ILE A 203 -2.59 17.97 -12.93
CA ILE A 203 -3.01 17.66 -11.56
C ILE A 203 -4.54 17.53 -11.51
N PRO A 204 -5.09 16.44 -10.95
CA PRO A 204 -6.52 16.24 -10.86
C PRO A 204 -7.14 17.02 -9.67
N LEU A 205 -7.10 18.36 -9.71
CA LEU A 205 -7.59 19.20 -8.61
C LEU A 205 -9.09 19.06 -8.33
N ASN A 206 -9.85 18.59 -9.30
CA ASN A 206 -11.28 18.28 -9.14
C ASN A 206 -11.55 16.84 -8.69
N ASN A 207 -10.55 16.17 -8.16
CA ASN A 207 -10.69 14.87 -7.53
C ASN A 207 -10.14 14.97 -6.09
N GLY A 208 -11.01 14.73 -5.11
CA GLY A 208 -10.69 14.90 -3.69
C GLY A 208 -9.46 14.09 -3.24
N PHE A 209 -9.21 12.89 -3.83
CA PHE A 209 -8.05 12.08 -3.51
C PHE A 209 -6.73 12.80 -3.79
N TYR A 210 -6.64 13.56 -4.88
CA TYR A 210 -5.46 14.35 -5.24
C TYR A 210 -5.48 15.75 -4.62
N LEU A 211 -6.65 16.41 -4.59
CA LEU A 211 -6.79 17.73 -3.97
C LEU A 211 -6.36 17.72 -2.50
N ALA A 212 -6.68 16.65 -1.78
CA ALA A 212 -6.34 16.52 -0.36
C ALA A 212 -4.85 16.67 -0.10
N SER A 213 -3.93 16.32 -1.03
CA SER A 213 -2.49 16.41 -0.81
C SER A 213 -2.01 17.83 -0.49
N PHE A 214 -2.67 18.83 -1.04
CA PHE A 214 -2.39 20.24 -0.79
C PHE A 214 -2.79 20.63 0.62
N TYR A 215 -3.99 20.25 1.02
CA TYR A 215 -4.54 20.56 2.35
C TYR A 215 -3.85 19.78 3.46
N LEU A 216 -3.53 18.50 3.25
CA LEU A 216 -2.72 17.70 4.17
C LEU A 216 -1.31 18.29 4.36
N GLY A 217 -0.72 18.80 3.28
CA GLY A 217 0.55 19.55 3.34
C GLY A 217 0.44 20.81 4.19
N ALA A 218 -0.68 21.51 4.08
CA ALA A 218 -0.98 22.74 4.84
C ALA A 218 -1.54 22.48 6.25
N GLY A 219 -1.54 21.24 6.74
CA GLY A 219 -1.92 20.94 8.12
C GLY A 219 -3.41 20.65 8.33
N ALA A 220 -4.19 20.42 7.26
CA ALA A 220 -5.53 19.87 7.39
C ALA A 220 -5.49 18.48 8.03
N THR A 221 -6.51 18.12 8.79
CA THR A 221 -6.66 16.78 9.35
C THR A 221 -7.97 16.14 8.92
N PHE A 222 -7.90 14.83 8.71
CA PHE A 222 -9.03 14.00 8.31
C PHE A 222 -9.25 12.93 9.37
N PHE A 223 -10.19 13.18 10.30
CA PHE A 223 -10.47 12.33 11.45
C PHE A 223 -9.26 12.19 12.39
N GLY A 224 -8.66 13.33 12.77
CA GLY A 224 -7.43 13.41 13.52
C GLY A 224 -6.18 13.24 12.67
N GLU A 225 -5.00 13.27 13.31
CA GLU A 225 -3.71 13.17 12.62
C GLU A 225 -3.48 11.78 12.00
N GLU A 226 -3.96 10.72 12.66
CA GLU A 226 -3.80 9.33 12.26
C GLU A 226 -5.00 8.78 11.46
N GLY A 227 -6.04 9.58 11.21
CA GLY A 227 -7.23 9.17 10.47
C GLY A 227 -8.15 8.20 11.22
N ASN A 228 -8.04 8.10 12.54
CA ASN A 228 -8.76 7.15 13.40
C ASN A 228 -9.62 7.79 14.51
N GLU A 229 -9.71 9.12 14.53
CA GLU A 229 -10.51 9.88 15.51
C GLU A 229 -11.82 10.39 14.86
N ARG A 230 -12.82 9.52 14.78
CA ARG A 230 -14.09 9.83 14.08
C ARG A 230 -14.73 11.16 14.54
N GLU A 231 -14.73 11.42 15.85
CA GLU A 231 -15.34 12.62 16.43
C GLU A 231 -14.58 13.91 16.08
N ALA A 232 -13.31 13.81 15.68
CA ALA A 232 -12.54 14.96 15.23
C ALA A 232 -13.02 15.50 13.87
N GLY A 233 -13.64 14.63 13.06
CA GLY A 233 -14.11 15.00 11.73
C GLY A 233 -13.00 15.44 10.79
N ILE A 234 -13.38 16.20 9.77
CA ILE A 234 -12.47 16.79 8.79
C ILE A 234 -12.28 18.26 9.12
N VAL A 235 -11.05 18.70 9.34
CA VAL A 235 -10.68 20.07 9.70
C VAL A 235 -9.87 20.70 8.56
N LEU A 236 -10.47 21.66 7.89
CA LEU A 236 -9.93 22.35 6.72
C LEU A 236 -9.89 23.88 6.90
N ASP A 237 -10.75 24.47 7.71
CA ASP A 237 -10.91 25.92 7.86
C ASP A 237 -9.95 26.47 8.92
N ASN A 238 -8.68 26.71 8.53
CA ASN A 238 -7.66 27.38 9.33
C ASN A 238 -6.82 28.34 8.46
N ASP A 239 -5.92 29.11 9.07
CA ASP A 239 -5.13 30.13 8.36
C ASP A 239 -4.18 29.50 7.32
N GLU A 240 -3.57 28.37 7.60
CA GLU A 240 -2.62 27.69 6.73
C GLU A 240 -3.32 27.10 5.49
N THR A 241 -4.47 26.50 5.67
CA THR A 241 -5.28 25.96 4.56
C THR A 241 -5.95 27.06 3.75
N LEU A 242 -6.28 28.20 4.36
CA LEU A 242 -6.72 29.39 3.62
C LEU A 242 -5.57 29.95 2.76
N ALA A 243 -4.35 30.01 3.31
CA ALA A 243 -3.16 30.39 2.53
C ALA A 243 -2.94 29.44 1.36
N MET A 244 -3.05 28.13 1.57
CA MET A 244 -3.00 27.13 0.52
C MET A 244 -4.11 27.34 -0.54
N THR A 245 -5.33 27.64 -0.12
CA THR A 245 -6.43 27.92 -1.04
C THR A 245 -6.13 29.13 -1.94
N ASN A 246 -5.56 30.19 -1.34
CA ASN A 246 -5.13 31.37 -2.12
C ASN A 246 -4.00 31.03 -3.10
N ALA A 247 -3.03 30.23 -2.69
CA ALA A 247 -1.95 29.75 -3.58
C ALA A 247 -2.51 28.90 -4.73
N LEU A 248 -3.51 28.06 -4.49
CA LEU A 248 -4.19 27.28 -5.53
C LEU A 248 -4.95 28.17 -6.51
N ILE A 249 -5.60 29.26 -6.05
CA ILE A 249 -6.26 30.24 -6.91
C ILE A 249 -5.26 30.90 -7.87
N ASP A 250 -4.05 31.24 -7.39
CA ASP A 250 -3.00 31.79 -8.22
C ASP A 250 -2.42 30.72 -9.16
N MET A 251 -2.21 29.52 -8.67
CA MET A 251 -1.64 28.41 -9.45
C MET A 251 -2.51 28.02 -10.64
N VAL A 252 -3.83 28.01 -10.50
CA VAL A 252 -4.76 27.65 -11.62
C VAL A 252 -4.77 28.72 -12.73
N GLN A 253 -4.21 29.91 -12.52
CA GLN A 253 -4.00 30.91 -13.56
C GLN A 253 -2.73 30.67 -14.39
N ASN A 254 -1.86 29.74 -13.96
CA ASN A 254 -0.65 29.41 -14.69
C ASN A 254 -0.98 28.56 -15.93
N GLU A 255 -0.56 29.01 -17.12
CA GLU A 255 -0.82 28.33 -18.40
C GLU A 255 -0.14 26.94 -18.50
N ASN A 256 0.80 26.63 -17.61
CA ASN A 256 1.49 25.35 -17.54
C ASN A 256 0.80 24.38 -16.57
N LEU A 257 -0.19 24.79 -15.79
CA LEU A 257 -1.02 23.87 -15.03
C LEU A 257 -2.18 23.36 -15.89
N VAL A 258 -2.39 22.05 -15.88
CA VAL A 258 -3.52 21.39 -16.54
C VAL A 258 -4.33 20.65 -15.50
N VAL A 259 -5.57 21.07 -15.26
CA VAL A 259 -6.49 20.33 -14.38
C VAL A 259 -7.14 19.22 -15.19
N SER A 260 -6.73 17.98 -14.96
CA SER A 260 -7.24 16.82 -15.71
C SER A 260 -7.16 15.52 -14.90
N SER A 261 -7.94 14.52 -15.30
CA SER A 261 -7.83 13.17 -14.75
C SER A 261 -6.48 12.53 -15.11
N PRO A 262 -5.99 11.52 -14.35
CA PRO A 262 -4.79 10.78 -14.72
C PRO A 262 -4.92 10.06 -16.07
N GLU A 263 -6.12 9.60 -16.43
CA GLU A 263 -6.44 8.92 -17.69
C GLU A 263 -6.30 9.87 -18.89
N ASP A 264 -6.70 11.13 -18.73
CA ASP A 264 -6.51 12.16 -19.74
C ASP A 264 -5.05 12.62 -19.76
N ALA A 265 -4.43 12.80 -18.59
CA ALA A 265 -3.05 13.24 -18.44
C ALA A 265 -2.05 12.31 -19.16
N ILE A 266 -2.21 10.98 -19.03
CA ILE A 266 -1.34 10.02 -19.73
C ILE A 266 -1.51 10.08 -21.25
N SER A 267 -2.72 10.38 -21.73
CA SER A 267 -2.98 10.60 -23.14
C SER A 267 -2.30 11.88 -23.64
N MET A 268 -2.39 12.97 -22.86
CA MET A 268 -1.69 14.23 -23.14
C MET A 268 -0.17 14.07 -23.08
N MET A 269 0.36 13.23 -22.20
CA MET A 269 1.81 12.93 -22.12
C MET A 269 2.27 12.20 -23.37
N ARG A 270 1.49 11.24 -23.88
CA ARG A 270 1.78 10.56 -25.17
C ARG A 270 1.85 11.55 -26.34
N GLU A 271 0.98 12.57 -26.32
CA GLU A 271 0.94 13.66 -27.31
C GLU A 271 1.97 14.77 -27.05
N ARG A 272 2.74 14.67 -25.93
CA ARG A 272 3.70 15.70 -25.46
C ARG A 272 3.05 17.05 -25.12
N ASN A 273 1.80 17.02 -24.71
CA ASN A 273 1.03 18.18 -24.26
C ASN A 273 1.16 18.44 -22.76
N VAL A 274 1.60 17.43 -21.98
CA VAL A 274 2.03 17.57 -20.58
C VAL A 274 3.36 16.86 -20.37
N ASN A 275 4.11 17.26 -19.35
CA ASN A 275 5.47 16.78 -19.08
C ASN A 275 5.59 16.11 -17.70
N ALA A 276 4.59 16.29 -16.84
CA ALA A 276 4.44 15.57 -15.57
C ALA A 276 2.97 15.45 -15.20
N TYR A 277 2.64 14.44 -14.38
CA TYR A 277 1.29 14.28 -13.83
C TYR A 277 1.30 13.44 -12.55
N PHE A 278 0.26 13.62 -11.72
CA PHE A 278 0.08 12.87 -10.48
C PHE A 278 -0.73 11.60 -10.72
N CYS A 279 -0.16 10.45 -10.34
CA CYS A 279 -0.83 9.15 -10.44
C CYS A 279 -0.13 8.11 -9.54
N GLY A 280 -0.80 7.01 -9.26
CA GLY A 280 -0.22 5.88 -8.53
C GLY A 280 0.38 4.81 -9.46
N THR A 281 0.68 3.65 -8.87
CA THR A 281 1.37 2.53 -9.53
C THR A 281 0.63 1.96 -10.74
N TRP A 282 -0.70 2.14 -10.81
CA TRP A 282 -1.56 1.57 -11.85
C TRP A 282 -1.34 2.12 -13.27
N GLN A 283 -0.60 3.22 -13.43
CA GLN A 283 -0.20 3.74 -14.74
C GLN A 283 1.31 3.66 -15.01
N ALA A 284 2.10 3.05 -14.13
CA ALA A 284 3.55 2.98 -14.23
C ALA A 284 4.02 2.39 -15.56
N ALA A 285 3.56 1.18 -15.89
CA ALA A 285 3.98 0.47 -17.10
C ALA A 285 3.64 1.24 -18.39
N GLN A 286 2.47 1.88 -18.44
CA GLN A 286 2.05 2.66 -19.60
C GLN A 286 2.86 3.95 -19.73
N THR A 287 3.19 4.60 -18.61
CA THR A 287 4.02 5.82 -18.61
C THR A 287 5.45 5.50 -19.02
N GLU A 288 6.01 4.39 -18.52
CA GLU A 288 7.34 3.91 -18.92
C GLU A 288 7.39 3.61 -20.43
N GLU A 289 6.35 2.99 -20.99
CA GLU A 289 6.25 2.75 -22.44
C GLU A 289 6.25 4.05 -23.23
N ILE A 290 5.57 5.09 -22.75
CA ILE A 290 5.47 6.40 -23.42
C ILE A 290 6.79 7.16 -23.37
N LEU A 291 7.47 7.19 -22.22
CA LEU A 291 8.64 8.03 -21.98
C LEU A 291 9.96 7.31 -22.28
N GLY A 292 10.00 5.97 -22.23
CA GLY A 292 11.22 5.19 -22.47
C GLY A 292 12.37 5.63 -21.58
N ASP A 293 13.53 5.99 -22.16
CA ASP A 293 14.71 6.42 -21.42
C ASP A 293 14.50 7.71 -20.59
N ASN A 294 13.45 8.48 -20.92
CA ASN A 294 13.09 9.70 -20.18
C ASN A 294 12.08 9.46 -19.06
N PHE A 295 11.73 8.20 -18.78
CA PHE A 295 10.82 7.86 -17.69
C PHE A 295 11.37 8.34 -16.35
N GLY A 296 10.62 9.21 -15.69
CA GLY A 296 10.87 9.72 -14.36
C GLY A 296 9.71 9.45 -13.44
N VAL A 297 10.02 9.08 -12.22
CA VAL A 297 9.05 8.94 -11.12
C VAL A 297 9.66 9.57 -9.87
N ALA A 298 8.86 10.30 -9.10
CA ALA A 298 9.31 11.01 -7.90
C ALA A 298 8.16 11.15 -6.90
N PRO A 299 8.42 11.30 -5.59
CA PRO A 299 7.42 11.74 -4.63
C PRO A 299 6.75 13.04 -5.06
N LEU A 300 5.63 13.39 -4.45
CA LEU A 300 5.00 14.68 -4.70
C LEU A 300 5.97 15.81 -4.34
N PRO A 301 6.01 16.90 -5.17
CA PRO A 301 6.84 18.07 -4.90
C PRO A 301 6.33 18.86 -3.71
N SER A 302 7.15 19.80 -3.22
CA SER A 302 6.68 20.91 -2.42
C SER A 302 6.15 22.05 -3.29
N MET A 303 5.43 22.98 -2.70
CA MET A 303 5.08 24.26 -3.31
C MET A 303 5.26 25.41 -2.30
N THR A 304 5.43 26.63 -2.83
CA THR A 304 5.55 27.82 -1.99
C THR A 304 4.18 28.38 -1.63
N VAL A 305 3.91 28.52 -0.33
CA VAL A 305 2.67 29.11 0.22
C VAL A 305 3.07 30.20 1.20
N ASP A 306 2.68 31.45 0.96
CA ASP A 306 3.06 32.63 1.77
C ASP A 306 4.57 32.76 2.04
N GLY A 307 5.40 32.29 1.10
CA GLY A 307 6.87 32.34 1.19
C GLY A 307 7.52 31.17 1.93
N GLU A 308 6.74 30.23 2.43
CA GLU A 308 7.21 29.00 3.07
C GLU A 308 7.04 27.81 2.13
N GLU A 309 7.95 26.85 2.23
CA GLU A 309 7.90 25.61 1.45
C GLU A 309 6.97 24.60 2.14
N VAL A 310 5.91 24.18 1.44
CA VAL A 310 4.92 23.21 1.92
C VAL A 310 5.03 21.91 1.13
N GLN A 311 5.41 20.82 1.80
CA GLN A 311 5.46 19.48 1.20
C GLN A 311 4.02 18.96 0.96
N LEU A 312 3.70 18.62 -0.28
CA LEU A 312 2.44 17.96 -0.59
C LEU A 312 2.43 16.53 -0.05
N LYS A 313 1.34 16.13 0.60
CA LYS A 313 1.22 14.85 1.30
C LYS A 313 0.08 14.03 0.73
N PRO A 314 0.32 12.91 0.03
CA PRO A 314 -0.75 12.08 -0.49
C PRO A 314 -1.42 11.27 0.62
N PHE A 315 -2.68 10.88 0.42
CA PHE A 315 -3.27 9.80 1.19
C PHE A 315 -2.59 8.47 0.85
N THR A 316 -2.50 7.59 1.85
CA THR A 316 -2.22 6.18 1.66
C THR A 316 -3.29 5.31 2.30
N SER A 317 -3.51 4.17 1.70
CA SER A 317 -4.34 3.07 2.18
C SER A 317 -3.70 1.75 1.72
N SER A 318 -4.31 0.61 2.05
CA SER A 318 -3.79 -0.68 1.62
C SER A 318 -4.87 -1.50 0.92
N LYS A 319 -4.45 -2.47 0.11
CA LYS A 319 -5.22 -3.66 -0.18
C LYS A 319 -4.77 -4.73 0.78
N ALA A 320 -5.69 -5.52 1.27
CA ALA A 320 -5.43 -6.46 2.35
C ALA A 320 -6.12 -7.79 2.11
N ILE A 321 -5.65 -8.79 2.80
CA ILE A 321 -6.23 -10.12 2.84
C ILE A 321 -7.01 -10.26 4.14
N GLY A 322 -8.31 -10.47 4.02
CA GLY A 322 -9.24 -10.67 5.13
C GLY A 322 -9.70 -12.11 5.26
N VAL A 323 -10.13 -12.45 6.46
CA VAL A 323 -10.72 -13.75 6.80
C VAL A 323 -12.16 -13.55 7.20
N LYS A 324 -13.06 -14.36 6.64
CA LYS A 324 -14.48 -14.35 6.99
C LYS A 324 -14.70 -14.71 8.44
N SER A 325 -15.49 -13.93 9.18
CA SER A 325 -15.77 -14.18 10.61
C SER A 325 -16.50 -15.48 10.89
N THR A 326 -17.29 -15.99 9.92
CA THR A 326 -18.09 -17.21 10.04
C THR A 326 -17.45 -18.44 9.40
N THR A 327 -16.14 -18.37 9.05
CA THR A 327 -15.45 -19.53 8.47
C THR A 327 -15.46 -20.73 9.41
N ALA A 328 -15.69 -21.93 8.84
CA ALA A 328 -15.67 -23.18 9.61
C ALA A 328 -14.23 -23.59 10.02
N TYR A 329 -13.20 -23.00 9.37
CA TYR A 329 -11.80 -23.36 9.56
C TYR A 329 -10.93 -22.13 9.88
N PRO A 330 -11.20 -21.42 10.99
CA PRO A 330 -10.55 -20.13 11.28
C PRO A 330 -9.02 -20.22 11.36
N GLN A 331 -8.46 -21.30 11.94
CA GLN A 331 -7.03 -21.50 12.01
C GLN A 331 -6.40 -21.55 10.61
N VAL A 332 -6.92 -22.41 9.74
CA VAL A 332 -6.38 -22.58 8.38
C VAL A 332 -6.54 -21.30 7.56
N ALA A 333 -7.69 -20.63 7.69
CA ALA A 333 -7.97 -19.40 6.97
C ALA A 333 -7.06 -18.24 7.41
N ILE A 334 -6.76 -18.10 8.71
CA ILE A 334 -5.84 -17.09 9.24
C ILE A 334 -4.40 -17.37 8.78
N GLU A 335 -3.93 -18.62 8.91
CA GLU A 335 -2.58 -18.99 8.45
C GLU A 335 -2.42 -18.77 6.93
N LEU A 336 -3.46 -19.10 6.13
CA LEU A 336 -3.48 -18.80 4.70
C LEU A 336 -3.42 -17.29 4.44
N ALA A 337 -4.20 -16.48 5.16
CA ALA A 337 -4.18 -15.03 4.99
C ALA A 337 -2.81 -14.44 5.33
N MET A 338 -2.18 -14.91 6.41
CA MET A 338 -0.80 -14.53 6.78
C MET A 338 0.21 -14.94 5.72
N TYR A 339 0.07 -16.12 5.14
CA TYR A 339 0.94 -16.61 4.07
C TYR A 339 0.78 -15.81 2.78
N LEU A 340 -0.46 -15.55 2.35
CA LEU A 340 -0.75 -14.76 1.15
C LEU A 340 -0.27 -13.31 1.28
N GLY A 341 -0.29 -12.73 2.49
CA GLY A 341 0.32 -11.42 2.76
C GLY A 341 1.83 -11.47 2.98
N GLY A 342 2.44 -12.65 3.13
CA GLY A 342 3.84 -12.83 3.50
C GLY A 342 4.85 -12.52 2.40
N TYR A 343 6.14 -12.69 2.73
CA TYR A 343 7.28 -12.35 1.89
C TYR A 343 7.25 -13.01 0.51
N ASP A 344 7.17 -14.35 0.44
CA ASP A 344 7.24 -15.09 -0.82
C ASP A 344 6.05 -14.79 -1.73
N SER A 345 4.88 -14.63 -1.14
CA SER A 345 3.65 -14.30 -1.83
C SER A 345 3.68 -12.91 -2.45
N GLN A 346 4.05 -11.89 -1.68
CA GLN A 346 4.17 -10.52 -2.21
C GLN A 346 5.29 -10.42 -3.25
N LYS A 347 6.39 -11.17 -3.08
CA LYS A 347 7.45 -11.23 -4.08
C LYS A 347 6.95 -11.79 -5.41
N LEU A 348 6.23 -12.92 -5.38
CA LEU A 348 5.67 -13.50 -6.60
C LEU A 348 4.62 -12.56 -7.23
N HIS A 349 3.80 -11.87 -6.40
CA HIS A 349 2.80 -10.93 -6.88
C HIS A 349 3.44 -9.72 -7.60
N TYR A 350 4.55 -9.21 -7.06
CA TYR A 350 5.36 -8.18 -7.72
C TYR A 350 5.93 -8.70 -9.05
N GLU A 351 6.55 -9.89 -9.06
CA GLU A 351 7.20 -10.46 -10.25
C GLU A 351 6.20 -10.76 -11.38
N THR A 352 4.97 -11.14 -11.05
CA THR A 352 3.95 -11.56 -12.03
C THR A 352 2.97 -10.46 -12.40
N ARG A 353 2.59 -9.61 -11.43
CA ARG A 353 1.53 -8.61 -11.56
C ARG A 353 2.04 -7.17 -11.47
N GLY A 354 3.28 -6.94 -11.04
CA GLY A 354 3.82 -5.60 -10.82
C GLY A 354 3.20 -4.87 -9.62
N TYR A 355 2.54 -5.58 -8.70
CA TYR A 355 2.05 -4.99 -7.46
C TYR A 355 3.23 -4.64 -6.56
N VAL A 356 3.29 -3.38 -6.10
CA VAL A 356 4.34 -2.93 -5.20
C VAL A 356 4.22 -3.65 -3.87
N PRO A 357 5.28 -4.36 -3.44
CA PRO A 357 5.24 -5.06 -2.16
C PRO A 357 5.28 -4.07 -1.00
N CYS A 358 4.65 -4.42 0.10
CA CYS A 358 4.64 -3.63 1.33
C CYS A 358 5.22 -4.38 2.54
N TYR A 359 5.65 -5.63 2.36
CA TYR A 359 6.37 -6.39 3.38
C TYR A 359 7.77 -5.81 3.57
N LYS A 360 8.16 -5.42 4.79
CA LYS A 360 9.42 -4.70 5.08
C LYS A 360 10.66 -5.38 4.50
N GLY A 361 10.71 -6.72 4.52
CA GLY A 361 11.83 -7.46 3.96
C GLY A 361 11.98 -7.27 2.44
N LEU A 362 10.87 -7.07 1.72
CA LEU A 362 10.87 -6.78 0.28
C LEU A 362 11.09 -5.30 0.01
N VAL A 363 10.43 -4.43 0.76
CA VAL A 363 10.61 -2.97 0.68
C VAL A 363 12.08 -2.59 0.84
N ASN A 364 12.81 -3.28 1.70
CA ASN A 364 14.24 -3.04 1.96
C ASN A 364 15.18 -3.90 1.08
N ASP A 365 14.65 -4.71 0.16
CA ASP A 365 15.48 -5.50 -0.75
C ASP A 365 16.13 -4.63 -1.81
N THR A 366 17.47 -4.68 -1.90
CA THR A 366 18.26 -3.83 -2.80
C THR A 366 18.02 -4.09 -4.28
N GLU A 367 17.58 -5.27 -4.67
CA GLU A 367 17.25 -5.57 -6.07
C GLU A 367 15.87 -5.04 -6.42
N ILE A 368 14.89 -5.17 -5.50
CA ILE A 368 13.53 -4.62 -5.67
C ILE A 368 13.57 -3.07 -5.67
N GLN A 369 14.40 -2.47 -4.83
CA GLN A 369 14.59 -1.01 -4.78
C GLN A 369 15.26 -0.41 -6.02
N LYS A 370 15.77 -1.22 -6.95
CA LYS A 370 16.19 -0.75 -8.28
C LYS A 370 15.03 -0.40 -9.20
N ASP A 371 13.85 -0.92 -8.91
CA ASP A 371 12.62 -0.46 -9.52
C ASP A 371 12.27 0.91 -8.96
N ALA A 372 12.36 1.93 -9.80
CA ALA A 372 12.14 3.31 -9.39
C ALA A 372 10.73 3.57 -8.86
N VAL A 373 9.74 2.84 -9.36
CA VAL A 373 8.34 2.96 -8.91
C VAL A 373 8.20 2.42 -7.49
N VAL A 374 8.78 1.24 -7.20
CA VAL A 374 8.79 0.66 -5.86
C VAL A 374 9.53 1.56 -4.88
N ALA A 375 10.70 2.09 -5.28
CA ALA A 375 11.49 2.96 -4.43
C ALA A 375 10.73 4.24 -4.05
N VAL A 376 10.05 4.87 -5.01
CA VAL A 376 9.28 6.10 -4.80
C VAL A 376 8.01 5.83 -3.99
N ASP A 377 7.27 4.74 -4.28
CA ASP A 377 6.10 4.37 -3.52
C ASP A 377 6.43 4.11 -2.06
N SER A 378 7.44 3.28 -1.79
CA SER A 378 7.90 2.95 -0.44
C SER A 378 8.36 4.20 0.31
N TRP A 379 9.16 5.04 -0.33
CA TRP A 379 9.63 6.30 0.28
C TRP A 379 8.45 7.23 0.60
N THR A 380 7.48 7.34 -0.33
CA THR A 380 6.27 8.17 -0.14
C THR A 380 5.48 7.71 1.07
N VAL A 381 5.23 6.40 1.19
CA VAL A 381 4.48 5.82 2.32
C VAL A 381 5.21 6.03 3.65
N GLU A 382 6.54 5.89 3.67
CA GLU A 382 7.31 6.03 4.90
C GLU A 382 7.50 7.47 5.37
N ASN A 383 7.54 8.44 4.44
CA ASN A 383 8.03 9.79 4.79
C ASN A 383 6.97 10.88 4.71
N ILE A 384 6.00 10.79 3.79
CA ILE A 384 5.07 11.91 3.54
C ILE A 384 3.60 11.52 3.46
N ALA A 385 3.28 10.24 3.22
CA ALA A 385 1.89 9.84 3.08
C ALA A 385 1.14 9.89 4.42
N VAL A 386 -0.13 10.26 4.36
CA VAL A 386 -1.03 10.33 5.51
C VAL A 386 -2.04 9.18 5.42
N PRO A 387 -2.30 8.46 6.53
CA PRO A 387 -3.32 7.42 6.53
C PRO A 387 -4.67 7.97 6.09
N ARG A 388 -5.29 7.30 5.13
CA ARG A 388 -6.64 7.65 4.74
C ARG A 388 -7.62 7.02 5.72
N ALA A 389 -8.46 7.84 6.35
CA ALA A 389 -9.52 7.36 7.21
C ALA A 389 -10.46 6.37 6.48
N ASN A 390 -10.85 5.32 7.17
CA ASN A 390 -11.71 4.25 6.62
C ASN A 390 -13.20 4.48 6.87
N TYR A 391 -13.58 5.65 7.39
CA TYR A 391 -14.95 5.99 7.70
C TYR A 391 -15.78 6.30 6.44
N THR A 392 -17.03 5.90 6.45
CA THR A 392 -17.97 6.15 5.35
C THR A 392 -18.19 7.64 5.11
N GLU A 393 -18.01 8.48 6.13
CA GLU A 393 -18.07 9.93 6.07
C GLU A 393 -17.05 10.56 5.12
N MET A 394 -15.93 9.88 4.83
CA MET A 394 -15.00 10.31 3.77
C MET A 394 -15.70 10.52 2.41
N SER A 395 -16.83 9.85 2.18
CA SER A 395 -17.60 10.03 0.96
C SER A 395 -18.16 11.45 0.79
N TYR A 396 -18.40 12.16 1.88
CA TYR A 396 -18.90 13.55 1.84
C TYR A 396 -17.82 14.51 1.33
N PHE A 397 -16.58 14.29 1.79
CA PHE A 397 -15.45 15.05 1.29
C PHE A 397 -15.22 14.86 -0.21
N TRP A 398 -15.31 13.64 -0.74
CA TRP A 398 -15.10 13.41 -2.18
C TRP A 398 -16.01 14.25 -3.04
N THR A 399 -17.31 14.30 -2.71
CA THR A 399 -18.31 15.07 -3.45
C THR A 399 -18.09 16.58 -3.30
N ALA A 400 -17.81 17.05 -2.09
CA ALA A 400 -17.56 18.45 -1.80
C ALA A 400 -16.26 18.94 -2.49
N ALA A 401 -15.21 18.14 -2.43
CA ALA A 401 -13.91 18.43 -3.04
C ALA A 401 -13.97 18.47 -4.58
N GLU A 402 -14.79 17.61 -5.20
CA GLU A 402 -15.02 17.68 -6.66
C GLU A 402 -15.63 19.02 -7.06
N SER A 403 -16.64 19.47 -6.35
CA SER A 403 -17.26 20.77 -6.59
C SER A 403 -16.28 21.93 -6.38
N PHE A 404 -15.53 21.89 -5.28
CA PHE A 404 -14.52 22.88 -4.93
C PHE A 404 -13.41 22.95 -6.00
N GLY A 405 -12.88 21.82 -6.44
CA GLY A 405 -11.85 21.76 -7.46
C GLY A 405 -12.34 22.22 -8.85
N ASN A 406 -13.61 21.97 -9.18
CA ASN A 406 -14.22 22.52 -10.40
C ASN A 406 -14.34 24.05 -10.32
N GLU A 407 -14.73 24.61 -9.16
CA GLU A 407 -14.79 26.07 -8.98
C GLU A 407 -13.41 26.72 -9.05
N LEU A 408 -12.35 26.06 -8.55
CA LEU A 408 -10.97 26.49 -8.74
C LEU A 408 -10.61 26.53 -10.23
N ARG A 409 -10.80 25.41 -10.93
CA ARG A 409 -10.48 25.28 -12.37
C ARG A 409 -11.20 26.32 -13.22
N ASP A 410 -12.48 26.56 -12.93
CA ASP A 410 -13.35 27.44 -13.73
C ASP A 410 -13.18 28.93 -13.36
N GLY A 411 -12.27 29.27 -12.41
CA GLY A 411 -12.01 30.63 -11.96
C GLY A 411 -13.17 31.29 -11.20
N ILE A 412 -14.08 30.49 -10.68
CA ILE A 412 -15.21 30.95 -9.83
C ILE A 412 -14.70 31.31 -8.45
N MET A 413 -13.66 30.61 -7.99
CA MET A 413 -13.00 30.87 -6.72
C MET A 413 -12.00 32.02 -6.88
N THR A 414 -12.05 32.98 -5.96
CA THR A 414 -11.19 34.16 -5.92
C THR A 414 -10.71 34.41 -4.51
N HIS A 415 -9.67 35.21 -4.34
CA HIS A 415 -9.16 35.59 -3.00
C HIS A 415 -10.25 36.22 -2.12
N GLU A 416 -11.27 36.89 -2.73
CA GLU A 416 -12.34 37.52 -1.97
C GLU A 416 -13.33 36.51 -1.37
N ASN A 417 -13.54 35.36 -2.02
CA ASN A 417 -14.48 34.34 -1.56
C ASN A 417 -13.81 33.06 -1.03
N ALA A 418 -12.47 32.98 -1.05
CA ALA A 418 -11.70 31.81 -0.65
C ALA A 418 -12.07 31.27 0.74
N ALA A 419 -12.12 32.16 1.74
CA ALA A 419 -12.45 31.79 3.11
C ALA A 419 -13.89 31.23 3.24
N GLU A 420 -14.87 31.81 2.54
CA GLU A 420 -16.24 31.30 2.53
C GLU A 420 -16.31 29.92 1.84
N LYS A 421 -15.60 29.76 0.73
CA LYS A 421 -15.55 28.50 -0.02
C LYS A 421 -14.88 27.38 0.77
N LEU A 422 -13.76 27.68 1.45
CA LEU A 422 -13.05 26.74 2.30
C LEU A 422 -13.92 26.27 3.49
N LYS A 423 -14.56 27.21 4.16
CA LYS A 423 -15.52 26.89 5.22
C LYS A 423 -16.69 26.02 4.70
N THR A 424 -17.21 26.31 3.52
CA THR A 424 -18.26 25.50 2.88
C THR A 424 -17.77 24.09 2.57
N LEU A 425 -16.51 23.95 2.14
CA LEU A 425 -15.88 22.65 1.91
C LEU A 425 -15.84 21.85 3.21
N GLU A 426 -15.38 22.44 4.31
CA GLU A 426 -15.33 21.76 5.61
C GLU A 426 -16.73 21.38 6.11
N GLU A 427 -17.68 22.31 6.12
CA GLU A 427 -19.06 22.05 6.56
C GLU A 427 -19.70 20.92 5.73
N SER A 428 -19.52 20.93 4.39
CA SER A 428 -20.06 19.91 3.50
C SER A 428 -19.36 18.55 3.69
N SER A 429 -18.09 18.54 4.03
CA SER A 429 -17.30 17.33 4.30
C SER A 429 -17.69 16.64 5.60
N ASN A 430 -18.28 17.39 6.55
CA ASN A 430 -18.70 16.87 7.85
C ASN A 430 -20.22 16.64 7.94
N THR A 431 -20.97 16.92 6.88
CA THR A 431 -22.43 16.83 6.89
C THR A 431 -22.92 15.90 5.80
N SER A 432 -23.74 14.90 6.17
CA SER A 432 -24.40 14.07 5.16
C SER A 432 -25.30 14.95 4.28
N GLY A 433 -25.03 15.02 2.99
CA GLY A 433 -25.86 15.74 2.02
C GLY A 433 -27.25 15.13 1.77
N VAL A 434 -27.68 14.19 2.61
CA VAL A 434 -28.99 13.55 2.59
C VAL A 434 -29.86 14.24 3.65
N ASN A 435 -30.57 15.30 3.23
CA ASN A 435 -31.77 15.80 3.92
C ASN A 435 -33.00 15.14 3.32
#